data_4a6dff6686f93dc3f7131fde05dd59d8
#
_entry.id   4a6dff6686f93dc3f7131fde05dd59d8
#
_cell.length_a   1.000
_cell.length_b   1.000
_cell.length_c   1.000
_cell.angle_alpha   90.00
_cell.angle_beta   90.00
_cell.angle_gamma   90.00
#
_symmetry.space_group_name_H-M   'P 1'
#
loop_
_entity.id
_entity.type
_entity.pdbx_description
1 polymer ?
#
loop_
_entity_poly.entity_id
_entity_poly.type
_entity_poly.pdbx_seq_one_letter_code
_entity_poly.pdbx_strand_id
1 'polypeptide(L)'
;MNIIIIGLIFLFQILVFFCFGSLFLHFFKQVQNSIFFTLSCGFFINFALFELFALPCTLLRLPLTFLTVIWMTFSCIIVLLAIYFCRRDWKSAVVCSPKFFQESTWTLLILFASILIQMLIVFTHMDNSADASYYVGKAATDVYKNSLGLFNPYTGAELSRFNVRYLFSCFPDYNAVISKFFNLHALKQAKVIMPQIIILVTNILYYQVGMILTENNRKKSALFVFWIFLINLYSNTIYTSANFLLLRTYEGKAVLSNTINTGIILCCLQIYRGKSPLFYKFLLFFITLSSVTFSSSSMLIVPLAVSAGFLTVIFIKKQYRSLGWYILYTLPNLMTGFIYLLYTKGILSFSI
;
A
#
# COMPACT_ATOMS: atom_id res chain seq x y z
N MET A 1 -2.32 18.34 19.97
CA MET A 1 -2.61 18.61 18.53
C MET A 1 -4.05 18.22 18.30
N ASN A 2 -4.81 19.04 17.61
CA ASN A 2 -6.25 18.91 17.46
C ASN A 2 -6.60 17.69 16.59
N ILE A 3 -7.58 16.87 16.98
CA ILE A 3 -8.10 15.71 16.21
C ILE A 3 -8.47 16.13 14.77
N ILE A 4 -8.93 17.37 14.62
CA ILE A 4 -9.28 17.96 13.31
C ILE A 4 -8.08 17.94 12.35
N ILE A 5 -6.87 18.27 12.82
CA ILE A 5 -5.67 18.29 11.98
C ILE A 5 -5.31 16.86 11.53
N ILE A 6 -5.43 15.87 12.42
CA ILE A 6 -5.22 14.45 12.07
C ILE A 6 -6.20 14.01 10.99
N GLY A 7 -7.48 14.39 11.14
CA GLY A 7 -8.52 14.11 10.15
C GLY A 7 -8.23 14.78 8.79
N LEU A 8 -7.78 16.02 8.78
CA LEU A 8 -7.42 16.74 7.55
C LEU A 8 -6.24 16.09 6.83
N ILE A 9 -5.20 15.66 7.55
CA ILE A 9 -4.04 14.96 6.96
C ILE A 9 -4.44 13.58 6.42
N PHE A 10 -5.33 12.87 7.11
CA PHE A 10 -5.90 11.63 6.61
C PHE A 10 -6.65 11.86 5.29
N LEU A 11 -7.55 12.84 5.24
CA LEU A 11 -8.31 13.18 4.03
C LEU A 11 -7.40 13.65 2.89
N PHE A 12 -6.36 14.42 3.19
CA PHE A 12 -5.37 14.83 2.20
C PHE A 12 -4.70 13.61 1.54
N GLN A 13 -4.23 12.63 2.32
CA GLN A 13 -3.61 11.43 1.77
C GLN A 13 -4.60 10.59 0.94
N ILE A 14 -5.85 10.46 1.39
CA ILE A 14 -6.93 9.81 0.63
C ILE A 14 -7.15 10.51 -0.71
N LEU A 15 -7.19 11.84 -0.73
CA LEU A 15 -7.34 12.64 -1.95
C LEU A 15 -6.15 12.42 -2.91
N VAL A 16 -4.93 12.45 -2.40
CA VAL A 16 -3.73 12.20 -3.21
C VAL A 16 -3.81 10.81 -3.85
N PHE A 17 -4.08 9.75 -3.06
CA PHE A 17 -4.22 8.40 -3.62
C PHE A 17 -5.35 8.32 -4.64
N PHE A 18 -6.48 8.95 -4.38
CA PHE A 18 -7.58 9.00 -5.34
C PHE A 18 -7.16 9.67 -6.66
N CYS A 19 -6.39 10.76 -6.62
CA CYS A 19 -5.89 11.44 -7.81
C CYS A 19 -4.92 10.57 -8.63
N PHE A 20 -3.98 9.88 -7.96
CA PHE A 20 -3.08 8.93 -8.63
C PHE A 20 -3.87 7.81 -9.34
N GLY A 21 -4.87 7.24 -8.65
CA GLY A 21 -5.73 6.22 -9.23
C GLY A 21 -6.59 6.73 -10.37
N SER A 22 -7.13 7.95 -10.25
CA SER A 22 -7.96 8.56 -11.29
C SER A 22 -7.21 8.77 -12.59
N LEU A 23 -5.99 9.29 -12.54
CA LEU A 23 -5.14 9.43 -13.72
C LEU A 23 -4.85 8.06 -14.37
N PHE A 24 -4.53 7.07 -13.56
CA PHE A 24 -4.26 5.73 -14.07
C PHE A 24 -5.50 5.14 -14.78
N LEU A 25 -6.68 5.24 -14.17
CA LEU A 25 -7.93 4.75 -14.75
C LEU A 25 -8.33 5.52 -16.01
N HIS A 26 -8.02 6.81 -16.08
CA HIS A 26 -8.33 7.65 -17.25
C HIS A 26 -7.68 7.12 -18.54
N PHE A 27 -6.46 6.54 -18.45
CA PHE A 27 -5.82 5.91 -19.59
C PHE A 27 -6.50 4.61 -20.04
N PHE A 28 -7.31 3.99 -19.18
CA PHE A 28 -8.01 2.72 -19.43
C PHE A 28 -9.53 2.92 -19.48
N LYS A 29 -10.03 3.60 -20.52
CA LYS A 29 -11.43 4.03 -20.68
C LYS A 29 -12.51 2.95 -20.48
N GLN A 30 -12.17 1.67 -20.48
CA GLN A 30 -13.12 0.54 -20.38
C GLN A 30 -13.36 0.05 -18.94
N VAL A 31 -12.71 0.62 -17.94
CA VAL A 31 -12.84 0.18 -16.54
C VAL A 31 -13.91 1.04 -15.86
N GLN A 32 -14.90 0.39 -15.24
CA GLN A 32 -15.89 1.09 -14.40
C GLN A 32 -15.21 1.80 -13.24
N ASN A 33 -15.34 3.10 -13.16
CA ASN A 33 -14.76 3.94 -12.13
C ASN A 33 -15.58 3.85 -10.83
N SER A 34 -15.20 2.92 -9.94
CA SER A 34 -15.65 2.96 -8.55
C SER A 34 -14.69 3.84 -7.75
N ILE A 35 -15.19 4.81 -6.98
CA ILE A 35 -14.38 5.68 -6.11
C ILE A 35 -13.45 4.85 -5.22
N PHE A 36 -13.97 3.79 -4.62
CA PHE A 36 -13.20 2.91 -3.74
C PHE A 36 -12.10 2.14 -4.50
N PHE A 37 -12.41 1.62 -5.68
CA PHE A 37 -11.41 0.93 -6.49
C PHE A 37 -10.32 1.89 -6.99
N THR A 38 -10.71 3.10 -7.40
CA THR A 38 -9.79 4.17 -7.79
C THR A 38 -8.80 4.49 -6.68
N LEU A 39 -9.28 4.60 -5.43
CA LEU A 39 -8.45 4.82 -4.26
C LEU A 39 -7.41 3.70 -4.06
N SER A 40 -7.83 2.43 -4.18
CA SER A 40 -6.92 1.29 -4.04
C SER A 40 -5.86 1.25 -5.13
N CYS A 41 -6.22 1.53 -6.39
CA CYS A 41 -5.25 1.64 -7.48
C CYS A 41 -4.22 2.73 -7.20
N GLY A 42 -4.69 3.91 -6.77
CA GLY A 42 -3.81 5.04 -6.47
C GLY A 42 -2.89 4.79 -5.28
N PHE A 43 -3.32 4.03 -4.28
CA PHE A 43 -2.46 3.62 -3.18
C PHE A 43 -1.24 2.85 -3.70
N PHE A 44 -1.42 1.84 -4.53
CA PHE A 44 -0.30 1.06 -5.09
C PHE A 44 0.60 1.90 -5.99
N ILE A 45 0.01 2.72 -6.86
CA ILE A 45 0.79 3.58 -7.78
C ILE A 45 1.60 4.62 -7.00
N ASN A 46 1.01 5.23 -5.98
CA ASN A 46 1.68 6.20 -5.14
C ASN A 46 2.93 5.59 -4.48
N PHE A 47 2.82 4.43 -3.85
CA PHE A 47 3.96 3.79 -3.19
C PHE A 47 4.98 3.22 -4.19
N ALA A 48 4.55 2.71 -5.34
CA ALA A 48 5.46 2.28 -6.39
C ALA A 48 6.31 3.45 -6.94
N LEU A 49 5.68 4.61 -7.15
CA LEU A 49 6.40 5.80 -7.60
C LEU A 49 7.23 6.42 -6.48
N PHE A 50 6.74 6.43 -5.23
CA PHE A 50 7.50 6.93 -4.09
C PHE A 50 8.84 6.22 -3.94
N GLU A 51 8.89 4.91 -4.11
CA GLU A 51 10.13 4.12 -4.08
C GLU A 51 11.18 4.64 -5.06
N LEU A 52 10.74 5.01 -6.28
CA LEU A 52 11.65 5.51 -7.32
C LEU A 52 12.28 6.86 -6.97
N PHE A 53 11.66 7.64 -6.09
CA PHE A 53 12.22 8.89 -5.58
C PHE A 53 13.01 8.69 -4.29
N ALA A 54 12.47 7.89 -3.37
CA ALA A 54 13.03 7.74 -2.03
C ALA A 54 14.35 6.96 -2.03
N LEU A 55 14.42 5.84 -2.76
CA LEU A 55 15.61 5.01 -2.81
C LEU A 55 16.86 5.76 -3.35
N PRO A 56 16.79 6.47 -4.49
CA PRO A 56 17.92 7.29 -4.94
C PRO A 56 18.32 8.38 -3.94
N CYS A 57 17.33 9.06 -3.32
CA CYS A 57 17.63 10.08 -2.31
C CYS A 57 18.36 9.49 -1.10
N THR A 58 17.97 8.30 -0.66
CA THR A 58 18.64 7.60 0.45
C THR A 58 20.06 7.19 0.07
N LEU A 59 20.27 6.60 -1.11
CA LEU A 59 21.58 6.17 -1.59
C LEU A 59 22.55 7.36 -1.79
N LEU A 60 22.02 8.50 -2.26
CA LEU A 60 22.78 9.75 -2.44
C LEU A 60 22.89 10.55 -1.13
N ARG A 61 22.38 10.04 0.00
CA ARG A 61 22.44 10.68 1.33
C ARG A 61 21.83 12.09 1.34
N LEU A 62 20.82 12.32 0.52
CA LEU A 62 20.15 13.61 0.47
C LEU A 62 19.31 13.85 1.74
N PRO A 63 19.15 15.10 2.18
CA PRO A 63 18.36 15.39 3.36
C PRO A 63 16.87 15.07 3.14
N LEU A 64 16.15 14.72 4.19
CA LEU A 64 14.70 14.46 4.14
C LEU A 64 13.94 15.64 3.55
N THR A 65 14.36 16.89 3.80
CA THR A 65 13.72 18.08 3.21
C THR A 65 13.75 18.05 1.70
N PHE A 66 14.83 17.56 1.07
CA PHE A 66 14.94 17.46 -0.38
C PHE A 66 13.90 16.45 -0.93
N LEU A 67 13.83 15.24 -0.35
CA LEU A 67 12.82 14.26 -0.72
C LEU A 67 11.41 14.80 -0.49
N THR A 68 11.17 15.49 0.63
CA THR A 68 9.87 16.10 0.94
C THR A 68 9.45 17.10 -0.15
N VAL A 69 10.32 18.00 -0.53
CA VAL A 69 10.01 19.00 -1.57
C VAL A 69 9.72 18.34 -2.91
N ILE A 70 10.58 17.43 -3.37
CA ILE A 70 10.40 16.76 -4.66
C ILE A 70 9.10 15.94 -4.67
N TRP A 71 8.87 15.14 -3.64
CA TRP A 71 7.69 14.28 -3.57
C TRP A 71 6.40 15.08 -3.49
N MET A 72 6.36 16.12 -2.68
CA MET A 72 5.15 16.95 -2.54
C MET A 72 4.89 17.75 -3.81
N THR A 73 5.93 18.27 -4.47
CA THR A 73 5.81 18.94 -5.78
C THR A 73 5.27 17.98 -6.84
N PHE A 74 5.83 16.76 -6.92
CA PHE A 74 5.36 15.73 -7.83
C PHE A 74 3.89 15.35 -7.54
N SER A 75 3.53 15.15 -6.28
CA SER A 75 2.15 14.85 -5.88
C SER A 75 1.19 16.00 -6.24
N CYS A 76 1.61 17.25 -6.07
CA CYS A 76 0.83 18.41 -6.46
C CYS A 76 0.57 18.44 -7.98
N ILE A 77 1.60 18.17 -8.79
CA ILE A 77 1.47 18.07 -10.25
C ILE A 77 0.45 16.96 -10.61
N ILE A 78 0.55 15.78 -9.99
CA ILE A 78 -0.40 14.68 -10.21
C ILE A 78 -1.83 15.08 -9.86
N VAL A 79 -2.04 15.79 -8.74
CA VAL A 79 -3.37 16.28 -8.33
C VAL A 79 -3.91 17.28 -9.36
N LEU A 80 -3.10 18.24 -9.83
CA LEU A 80 -3.52 19.20 -10.84
C LEU A 80 -3.86 18.51 -12.16
N LEU A 81 -3.06 17.55 -12.61
CA LEU A 81 -3.33 16.77 -13.82
C LEU A 81 -4.62 15.95 -13.66
N ALA A 82 -4.85 15.35 -12.50
CA ALA A 82 -6.07 14.59 -12.22
C ALA A 82 -7.30 15.51 -12.26
N ILE A 83 -7.23 16.69 -11.66
CA ILE A 83 -8.33 17.68 -11.74
C ILE A 83 -8.58 18.10 -13.20
N TYR A 84 -7.53 18.31 -13.99
CA TYR A 84 -7.67 18.73 -15.36
C TYR A 84 -8.28 17.65 -16.26
N PHE A 85 -7.75 16.44 -16.23
CA PHE A 85 -8.16 15.35 -17.12
C PHE A 85 -9.38 14.57 -16.63
N CYS A 86 -9.50 14.31 -15.31
CA CYS A 86 -10.47 13.36 -14.76
C CYS A 86 -11.77 14.01 -14.25
N ARG A 87 -11.91 15.34 -14.27
CA ARG A 87 -13.08 16.05 -13.72
C ARG A 87 -14.44 15.58 -14.29
N ARG A 88 -14.47 15.14 -15.56
CA ARG A 88 -15.68 14.62 -16.20
C ARG A 88 -16.01 13.21 -15.69
N ASP A 89 -14.99 12.38 -15.52
CA ASP A 89 -15.13 11.01 -15.03
C ASP A 89 -15.61 11.01 -13.57
N TRP A 90 -15.14 11.96 -12.76
CA TRP A 90 -15.59 12.12 -11.37
C TRP A 90 -17.07 12.49 -11.26
N LYS A 91 -17.55 13.39 -12.12
CA LYS A 91 -18.98 13.74 -12.16
C LYS A 91 -19.86 12.52 -12.45
N SER A 92 -19.45 11.67 -13.40
CA SER A 92 -20.19 10.46 -13.73
C SER A 92 -20.16 9.43 -12.59
N ALA A 93 -19.01 9.26 -11.91
CA ALA A 93 -18.86 8.36 -10.79
C ALA A 93 -19.72 8.76 -9.59
N VAL A 94 -19.81 10.06 -9.29
CA VAL A 94 -20.66 10.59 -8.21
C VAL A 94 -22.14 10.37 -8.50
N VAL A 95 -22.59 10.55 -9.75
CA VAL A 95 -23.99 10.33 -10.15
C VAL A 95 -24.38 8.85 -10.04
N CYS A 96 -23.45 7.90 -10.23
CA CYS A 96 -23.70 6.47 -10.08
C CYS A 96 -23.69 5.98 -8.61
N SER A 97 -23.23 6.79 -7.66
CA SER A 97 -23.07 6.38 -6.25
C SER A 97 -24.40 6.20 -5.47
N PRO A 98 -25.51 6.93 -5.72
CA PRO A 98 -26.75 6.75 -4.97
C PRO A 98 -27.33 5.35 -5.05
N LYS A 99 -27.18 4.66 -6.19
CA LYS A 99 -27.62 3.27 -6.33
C LYS A 99 -26.91 2.29 -5.40
N PHE A 100 -25.70 2.62 -4.95
CA PHE A 100 -24.95 1.81 -4.00
C PHE A 100 -25.65 1.77 -2.63
N PHE A 101 -26.24 2.88 -2.20
CA PHE A 101 -26.87 3.00 -0.89
C PHE A 101 -28.34 2.50 -0.87
N GLN A 102 -28.99 2.39 -2.01
CA GLN A 102 -30.42 2.01 -2.08
C GLN A 102 -30.70 0.51 -1.96
N GLU A 103 -29.74 -0.36 -2.34
CA GLU A 103 -30.04 -1.79 -2.52
C GLU A 103 -29.99 -2.66 -1.26
N SER A 104 -29.36 -2.24 -0.16
CA SER A 104 -29.37 -3.02 1.11
C SER A 104 -28.72 -2.26 2.26
N THR A 105 -29.50 -1.50 2.99
CA THR A 105 -29.05 -0.69 4.13
C THR A 105 -28.34 -1.54 5.21
N TRP A 106 -28.88 -2.71 5.58
CA TRP A 106 -28.35 -3.56 6.66
C TRP A 106 -26.96 -4.16 6.35
N THR A 107 -26.76 -4.69 5.15
CA THR A 107 -25.46 -5.28 4.80
C THR A 107 -24.37 -4.23 4.66
N LEU A 108 -24.72 -3.03 4.22
CA LEU A 108 -23.80 -1.89 4.21
C LEU A 108 -23.48 -1.39 5.61
N LEU A 109 -24.44 -1.35 6.51
CA LEU A 109 -24.21 -1.02 7.92
C LEU A 109 -23.25 -2.01 8.58
N ILE A 110 -23.43 -3.32 8.35
CA ILE A 110 -22.51 -4.36 8.84
C ILE A 110 -21.10 -4.15 8.28
N LEU A 111 -20.96 -3.85 6.99
CA LEU A 111 -19.67 -3.57 6.35
C LEU A 111 -18.99 -2.36 7.00
N PHE A 112 -19.69 -1.24 7.10
CA PHE A 112 -19.14 -0.03 7.71
C PHE A 112 -18.82 -0.23 9.19
N ALA A 113 -19.68 -0.91 9.94
CA ALA A 113 -19.42 -1.22 11.34
C ALA A 113 -18.15 -2.09 11.49
N SER A 114 -17.98 -3.11 10.64
CA SER A 114 -16.79 -3.97 10.64
C SER A 114 -15.50 -3.17 10.40
N ILE A 115 -15.52 -2.24 9.44
CA ILE A 115 -14.38 -1.37 9.15
C ILE A 115 -14.10 -0.41 10.31
N LEU A 116 -15.14 0.23 10.86
CA LEU A 116 -15.00 1.15 12.00
C LEU A 116 -14.46 0.45 13.24
N ILE A 117 -14.92 -0.78 13.53
CA ILE A 117 -14.41 -1.56 14.67
C ILE A 117 -12.93 -1.88 14.46
N GLN A 118 -12.50 -2.30 13.26
CA GLN A 118 -11.08 -2.52 12.96
C GLN A 118 -10.26 -1.24 13.13
N MET A 119 -10.76 -0.10 12.64
CA MET A 119 -10.12 1.20 12.81
C MET A 119 -9.99 1.57 14.29
N LEU A 120 -11.01 1.30 15.08
CA LEU A 120 -11.00 1.56 16.53
C LEU A 120 -10.00 0.65 17.26
N ILE A 121 -9.96 -0.64 16.93
CA ILE A 121 -8.98 -1.58 17.49
C ILE A 121 -7.57 -1.07 17.22
N VAL A 122 -7.24 -0.74 15.97
CA VAL A 122 -5.91 -0.26 15.59
C VAL A 122 -5.56 1.08 16.25
N PHE A 123 -6.56 1.93 16.49
CA PHE A 123 -6.36 3.20 17.18
C PHE A 123 -6.09 3.04 18.69
N THR A 124 -6.75 2.08 19.35
CA THR A 124 -6.67 1.86 20.79
C THR A 124 -5.56 0.91 21.22
N HIS A 125 -5.20 -0.07 20.36
CA HIS A 125 -4.17 -1.04 20.67
C HIS A 125 -2.80 -0.59 20.15
N MET A 126 -1.81 -0.66 21.03
CA MET A 126 -0.41 -0.38 20.68
C MET A 126 0.44 -1.60 21.02
N ASP A 127 0.98 -2.24 20.00
CA ASP A 127 2.07 -3.20 20.20
C ASP A 127 3.40 -2.46 20.35
N ASN A 128 4.21 -2.88 21.32
CA ASN A 128 5.53 -2.31 21.62
C ASN A 128 6.67 -3.28 21.22
N SER A 129 6.46 -4.05 20.16
CA SER A 129 7.50 -4.95 19.64
C SER A 129 8.73 -4.20 19.13
N ALA A 130 9.87 -4.88 19.06
CA ALA A 130 11.12 -4.32 18.53
C ALA A 130 10.97 -3.86 17.07
N ASP A 131 10.21 -4.60 16.24
CA ASP A 131 9.92 -4.21 14.86
C ASP A 131 9.09 -2.90 14.81
N ALA A 132 8.13 -2.74 15.73
CA ALA A 132 7.38 -1.51 15.90
C ALA A 132 8.30 -0.31 16.15
N SER A 133 9.19 -0.48 17.10
CA SER A 133 10.15 0.55 17.47
C SER A 133 11.06 0.92 16.31
N TYR A 134 11.40 -0.03 15.44
CA TYR A 134 12.18 0.25 14.24
C TYR A 134 11.43 1.15 13.24
N TYR A 135 10.24 0.74 12.80
CA TYR A 135 9.51 1.48 11.75
C TYR A 135 9.15 2.90 12.18
N VAL A 136 8.65 3.04 13.40
CA VAL A 136 8.29 4.35 13.97
C VAL A 136 9.54 5.16 14.33
N GLY A 137 10.55 4.51 14.90
CA GLY A 137 11.82 5.13 15.27
C GLY A 137 12.57 5.68 14.06
N LYS A 138 12.61 4.92 12.93
CA LYS A 138 13.22 5.39 11.67
C LYS A 138 12.55 6.66 11.18
N ALA A 139 11.21 6.66 11.08
CA ALA A 139 10.48 7.84 10.63
C ALA A 139 10.72 9.05 11.57
N ALA A 140 10.74 8.84 12.89
CA ALA A 140 11.00 9.90 13.86
C ALA A 140 12.44 10.42 13.77
N THR A 141 13.43 9.52 13.70
CA THR A 141 14.85 9.88 13.62
C THR A 141 15.12 10.66 12.33
N ASP A 142 14.57 10.22 11.20
CA ASP A 142 14.75 10.90 9.90
C ASP A 142 14.15 12.30 9.93
N VAL A 143 13.00 12.51 10.59
CA VAL A 143 12.43 13.87 10.78
C VAL A 143 13.33 14.75 11.65
N TYR A 144 13.79 14.24 12.80
CA TYR A 144 14.61 15.00 13.74
C TYR A 144 16.00 15.35 13.20
N LYS A 145 16.63 14.39 12.54
CA LYS A 145 18.00 14.55 11.99
C LYS A 145 18.00 15.10 10.57
N ASN A 146 16.82 15.27 9.97
CA ASN A 146 16.67 15.67 8.56
C ASN A 146 17.49 14.80 7.60
N SER A 147 17.44 13.48 7.80
CA SER A 147 18.25 12.48 7.09
C SER A 147 17.37 11.36 6.56
N LEU A 148 17.93 10.45 5.77
CA LEU A 148 17.25 9.25 5.26
C LEU A 148 18.06 8.01 5.63
N GLY A 149 17.72 7.39 6.77
CA GLY A 149 18.30 6.12 7.22
C GLY A 149 19.79 6.16 7.59
N LEU A 150 20.35 7.35 7.89
CA LEU A 150 21.74 7.52 8.27
C LEU A 150 22.00 7.30 9.78
N PHE A 151 20.94 7.26 10.58
CA PHE A 151 21.01 7.13 12.02
C PHE A 151 20.29 5.88 12.50
N ASN A 152 20.81 5.29 13.58
CA ASN A 152 20.18 4.14 14.22
C ASN A 152 18.81 4.53 14.83
N PRO A 153 17.68 3.89 14.44
CA PRO A 153 16.36 4.23 14.93
C PRO A 153 16.15 4.07 16.44
N TYR A 154 16.97 3.24 17.09
CA TYR A 154 16.84 2.96 18.53
C TYR A 154 17.68 3.88 19.41
N THR A 155 18.87 4.25 18.92
CA THR A 155 19.84 5.01 19.71
C THR A 155 20.03 6.44 19.23
N GLY A 156 19.64 6.75 18.00
CA GLY A 156 19.91 8.04 17.35
C GLY A 156 21.38 8.27 17.02
N ALA A 157 22.25 7.25 17.20
CA ALA A 157 23.65 7.33 16.81
C ALA A 157 23.83 7.21 15.29
N GLU A 158 24.86 7.85 14.75
CA GLU A 158 25.21 7.75 13.34
C GLU A 158 25.64 6.33 12.97
N LEU A 159 25.19 5.84 11.81
CA LEU A 159 25.53 4.53 11.30
C LEU A 159 26.78 4.63 10.41
N SER A 160 27.69 3.67 10.52
CA SER A 160 28.85 3.53 9.62
C SER A 160 28.48 2.87 8.28
N ARG A 161 27.39 2.12 8.25
CA ARG A 161 26.89 1.40 7.06
C ARG A 161 25.37 1.38 7.06
N PHE A 162 24.77 1.43 5.87
CA PHE A 162 23.32 1.24 5.73
C PHE A 162 22.90 -0.15 6.19
N ASN A 163 21.78 -0.22 6.89
CA ASN A 163 21.13 -1.50 7.17
C ASN A 163 20.38 -1.97 5.91
N VAL A 164 21.07 -2.79 5.09
CA VAL A 164 20.56 -3.20 3.77
C VAL A 164 19.23 -3.96 3.85
N ARG A 165 18.95 -4.63 4.95
CA ARG A 165 17.64 -5.24 5.18
C ARG A 165 16.48 -4.24 5.06
N TYR A 166 16.70 -2.98 5.41
CA TYR A 166 15.68 -1.94 5.42
C TYR A 166 15.93 -0.84 4.38
N LEU A 167 17.05 -0.89 3.66
CA LEU A 167 17.43 0.11 2.68
C LEU A 167 16.38 0.26 1.57
N PHE A 168 15.83 -0.87 1.12
CA PHE A 168 14.82 -0.91 0.07
C PHE A 168 13.38 -0.72 0.60
N SER A 169 13.19 -0.59 1.92
CA SER A 169 11.86 -0.45 2.52
C SER A 169 11.60 1.01 2.90
N CYS A 170 11.24 1.84 1.91
CA CYS A 170 11.05 3.27 2.08
C CYS A 170 9.71 3.67 2.73
N PHE A 171 8.93 2.71 3.25
CA PHE A 171 7.65 2.97 3.92
C PHE A 171 7.78 3.91 5.14
N PRO A 172 8.79 3.76 6.03
CA PRO A 172 9.04 4.76 7.09
C PRO A 172 9.38 6.14 6.54
N ASP A 173 10.10 6.22 5.40
CA ASP A 173 10.48 7.48 4.77
C ASP A 173 9.25 8.24 4.25
N TYR A 174 8.24 7.53 3.73
CA TYR A 174 6.96 8.13 3.36
C TYR A 174 6.28 8.78 4.59
N ASN A 175 6.26 8.07 5.72
CA ASN A 175 5.73 8.62 6.96
C ASN A 175 6.54 9.83 7.45
N ALA A 176 7.85 9.82 7.27
CA ALA A 176 8.73 10.95 7.60
C ALA A 176 8.46 12.16 6.69
N VAL A 177 8.29 11.96 5.38
CA VAL A 177 7.96 13.00 4.40
C VAL A 177 6.64 13.70 4.76
N ILE A 178 5.57 12.94 5.00
CA ILE A 178 4.28 13.51 5.40
C ILE A 178 4.39 14.25 6.74
N SER A 179 5.11 13.67 7.70
CA SER A 179 5.34 14.30 9.01
C SER A 179 6.11 15.62 8.89
N LYS A 180 7.14 15.65 8.07
CA LYS A 180 7.95 16.85 7.81
C LYS A 180 7.12 17.94 7.14
N PHE A 181 6.35 17.59 6.12
CA PHE A 181 5.54 18.54 5.37
C PHE A 181 4.46 19.22 6.22
N PHE A 182 3.75 18.45 7.05
CA PHE A 182 2.68 18.98 7.91
C PHE A 182 3.17 19.42 9.30
N ASN A 183 4.45 19.40 9.55
CA ASN A 183 5.04 19.64 10.88
C ASN A 183 4.37 18.78 11.97
N LEU A 184 4.14 17.49 11.63
CA LEU A 184 3.47 16.52 12.48
C LEU A 184 4.50 15.60 13.13
N HIS A 185 4.27 15.23 14.40
CA HIS A 185 5.10 14.22 15.04
C HIS A 185 4.99 12.87 14.31
N ALA A 186 6.12 12.26 13.92
CA ALA A 186 6.16 11.06 13.08
C ALA A 186 5.38 9.87 13.66
N LEU A 187 5.33 9.73 14.99
CA LEU A 187 4.54 8.71 15.67
C LEU A 187 3.04 8.83 15.33
N LYS A 188 2.51 10.05 15.21
CA LYS A 188 1.08 10.24 14.87
C LYS A 188 0.79 9.86 13.42
N GLN A 189 1.69 10.18 12.50
CA GLN A 189 1.56 9.74 11.11
C GLN A 189 1.66 8.21 11.02
N ALA A 190 2.68 7.61 11.62
CA ALA A 190 2.96 6.19 11.48
C ALA A 190 2.00 5.28 12.25
N LYS A 191 1.58 5.67 13.48
CA LYS A 191 0.71 4.82 14.34
C LYS A 191 -0.76 5.21 14.32
N VAL A 192 -1.12 6.42 13.89
CA VAL A 192 -2.53 6.85 13.92
C VAL A 192 -3.10 7.01 12.52
N ILE A 193 -2.45 7.79 11.64
CA ILE A 193 -3.04 8.14 10.35
C ILE A 193 -2.88 7.01 9.33
N MET A 194 -1.65 6.55 9.10
CA MET A 194 -1.37 5.55 8.07
C MET A 194 -2.05 4.20 8.32
N PRO A 195 -2.14 3.67 9.55
CA PRO A 195 -2.88 2.45 9.83
C PRO A 195 -4.36 2.52 9.44
N GLN A 196 -5.03 3.65 9.64
CA GLN A 196 -6.42 3.83 9.23
C GLN A 196 -6.59 3.74 7.72
N ILE A 197 -5.63 4.30 6.96
CA ILE A 197 -5.61 4.20 5.49
C ILE A 197 -5.42 2.75 5.06
N ILE A 198 -4.49 2.03 5.69
CA ILE A 198 -4.21 0.62 5.38
C ILE A 198 -5.45 -0.25 5.65
N ILE A 199 -6.13 -0.08 6.79
CA ILE A 199 -7.39 -0.77 7.09
C ILE A 199 -8.44 -0.49 6.00
N LEU A 200 -8.62 0.78 5.64
CA LEU A 200 -9.59 1.17 4.62
C LEU A 200 -9.28 0.51 3.26
N VAL A 201 -8.05 0.65 2.77
CA VAL A 201 -7.63 0.09 1.46
C VAL A 201 -7.74 -1.44 1.46
N THR A 202 -7.32 -2.11 2.54
CA THR A 202 -7.41 -3.57 2.66
C THR A 202 -8.86 -4.07 2.60
N ASN A 203 -9.77 -3.44 3.33
CA ASN A 203 -11.19 -3.82 3.30
C ASN A 203 -11.85 -3.52 1.94
N ILE A 204 -11.44 -2.43 1.26
CA ILE A 204 -11.87 -2.18 -0.12
C ILE A 204 -11.43 -3.31 -1.04
N LEU A 205 -10.20 -3.80 -0.92
CA LEU A 205 -9.70 -4.92 -1.72
C LEU A 205 -10.44 -6.23 -1.40
N TYR A 206 -10.70 -6.52 -0.12
CA TYR A 206 -11.54 -7.66 0.27
C TYR A 206 -12.92 -7.58 -0.35
N TYR A 207 -13.56 -6.41 -0.32
CA TYR A 207 -14.86 -6.20 -0.95
C TYR A 207 -14.79 -6.44 -2.47
N GLN A 208 -13.75 -5.95 -3.15
CA GLN A 208 -13.58 -6.18 -4.60
C GLN A 208 -13.36 -7.67 -4.93
N VAL A 209 -12.59 -8.40 -4.13
CA VAL A 209 -12.44 -9.85 -4.26
C VAL A 209 -13.80 -10.53 -4.03
N GLY A 210 -14.54 -10.11 -3.00
CA GLY A 210 -15.90 -10.58 -2.73
C GLY A 210 -16.83 -10.38 -3.93
N MET A 211 -16.80 -9.20 -4.58
CA MET A 211 -17.58 -8.90 -5.79
C MET A 211 -17.24 -9.85 -6.95
N ILE A 212 -15.97 -10.23 -7.07
CA ILE A 212 -15.56 -11.22 -8.08
C ILE A 212 -16.12 -12.60 -7.72
N LEU A 213 -15.94 -13.06 -6.51
CA LEU A 213 -16.32 -14.41 -6.08
C LEU A 213 -17.85 -14.62 -6.06
N THR A 214 -18.60 -13.55 -5.77
CA THR A 214 -20.07 -13.59 -5.66
C THR A 214 -20.80 -13.09 -6.91
N GLU A 215 -20.11 -13.00 -8.06
CA GLU A 215 -20.69 -12.58 -9.34
C GLU A 215 -21.40 -11.22 -9.29
N ASN A 216 -20.73 -10.25 -8.67
CA ASN A 216 -21.19 -8.88 -8.44
C ASN A 216 -22.40 -8.75 -7.48
N ASN A 217 -22.62 -9.72 -6.61
CA ASN A 217 -23.64 -9.59 -5.58
C ASN A 217 -23.12 -8.79 -4.38
N ARG A 218 -23.58 -7.55 -4.26
CA ARG A 218 -23.14 -6.59 -3.23
C ARG A 218 -23.37 -7.07 -1.81
N LYS A 219 -24.52 -7.71 -1.55
CA LYS A 219 -24.89 -8.24 -0.22
C LYS A 219 -23.93 -9.35 0.21
N LYS A 220 -23.73 -10.32 -0.68
CA LYS A 220 -22.79 -11.44 -0.40
C LYS A 220 -21.35 -10.93 -0.26
N SER A 221 -20.96 -9.90 -1.02
CA SER A 221 -19.62 -9.30 -0.91
C SER A 221 -19.42 -8.57 0.42
N ALA A 222 -20.43 -7.85 0.91
CA ALA A 222 -20.38 -7.23 2.24
C ALA A 222 -20.29 -8.29 3.37
N LEU A 223 -21.07 -9.37 3.26
CA LEU A 223 -20.97 -10.49 4.18
C LEU A 223 -19.62 -11.22 4.10
N PHE A 224 -19.02 -11.32 2.92
CA PHE A 224 -17.67 -11.86 2.74
C PHE A 224 -16.64 -11.06 3.54
N VAL A 225 -16.68 -9.71 3.46
CA VAL A 225 -15.79 -8.86 4.27
C VAL A 225 -16.06 -9.02 5.76
N PHE A 226 -17.32 -9.11 6.16
CA PHE A 226 -17.68 -9.36 7.56
C PHE A 226 -17.11 -10.67 8.08
N TRP A 227 -17.20 -11.76 7.31
CA TRP A 227 -16.60 -13.04 7.70
C TRP A 227 -15.09 -12.97 7.80
N ILE A 228 -14.39 -12.29 6.87
CA ILE A 228 -12.95 -12.06 6.99
C ILE A 228 -12.64 -11.27 8.27
N PHE A 229 -13.43 -10.25 8.59
CA PHE A 229 -13.28 -9.50 9.82
C PHE A 229 -13.40 -10.39 11.07
N LEU A 230 -14.41 -11.26 11.13
CA LEU A 230 -14.56 -12.23 12.24
C LEU A 230 -13.36 -13.18 12.31
N ILE A 231 -12.92 -13.73 11.18
CA ILE A 231 -11.74 -14.59 11.13
C ILE A 231 -10.52 -13.85 11.68
N ASN A 232 -10.31 -12.59 11.29
CA ASN A 232 -9.21 -11.79 11.78
C ASN A 232 -9.28 -11.51 13.28
N LEU A 233 -10.47 -11.36 13.86
CA LEU A 233 -10.63 -11.20 15.31
C LEU A 233 -10.24 -12.45 16.10
N TYR A 234 -10.59 -13.64 15.59
CA TYR A 234 -10.35 -14.91 16.28
C TYR A 234 -9.01 -15.56 15.96
N SER A 235 -8.41 -15.24 14.81
CA SER A 235 -7.14 -15.83 14.36
C SER A 235 -5.91 -15.01 14.78
N ASN A 236 -5.98 -14.27 15.86
CA ASN A 236 -4.95 -13.32 16.27
C ASN A 236 -3.82 -14.00 17.05
N THR A 237 -2.90 -14.63 16.34
CA THR A 237 -1.64 -15.15 16.89
C THR A 237 -0.43 -14.40 16.31
N ILE A 238 0.73 -14.50 16.94
CA ILE A 238 1.90 -13.63 16.72
C ILE A 238 2.29 -13.40 15.25
N TYR A 239 2.16 -14.40 14.40
CA TYR A 239 2.60 -14.32 12.99
C TYR A 239 1.44 -14.44 11.97
N THR A 240 0.20 -14.27 12.38
CA THR A 240 -0.93 -14.28 11.45
C THR A 240 -1.08 -12.95 10.73
N SER A 241 -1.68 -12.99 9.53
CA SER A 241 -2.07 -11.78 8.80
C SER A 241 -3.02 -10.90 9.61
N ALA A 242 -3.86 -11.52 10.44
CA ALA A 242 -4.78 -10.86 11.36
C ALA A 242 -4.06 -10.01 12.41
N ASN A 243 -3.03 -10.55 13.05
CA ASN A 243 -2.21 -9.80 14.02
C ASN A 243 -1.51 -8.60 13.35
N PHE A 244 -0.91 -8.81 12.18
CA PHE A 244 -0.31 -7.72 11.43
C PHE A 244 -1.35 -6.64 11.08
N LEU A 245 -2.58 -7.01 10.69
CA LEU A 245 -3.61 -6.05 10.31
C LEU A 245 -4.18 -5.27 11.50
N LEU A 246 -4.41 -5.93 12.64
CA LEU A 246 -5.14 -5.34 13.76
C LEU A 246 -4.24 -4.73 14.85
N LEU A 247 -3.03 -5.26 15.04
CA LEU A 247 -2.15 -4.81 16.12
C LEU A 247 -0.86 -4.17 15.61
N ARG A 248 -0.37 -4.55 14.43
CA ARG A 248 0.96 -4.16 13.90
C ARG A 248 0.86 -3.46 12.54
N THR A 249 -0.24 -2.75 12.27
CA THR A 249 -0.55 -2.12 10.97
C THR A 249 0.46 -1.06 10.53
N TYR A 250 1.22 -0.48 11.47
CA TYR A 250 2.29 0.48 11.20
C TYR A 250 3.58 -0.19 10.64
N GLU A 251 3.63 -1.50 10.58
CA GLU A 251 4.73 -2.22 9.94
C GLU A 251 4.43 -2.49 8.47
N GLY A 252 5.44 -2.34 7.62
CA GLY A 252 5.29 -2.67 6.20
C GLY A 252 4.90 -4.12 5.93
N LYS A 253 5.21 -5.05 6.86
CA LYS A 253 4.77 -6.45 6.80
C LYS A 253 3.24 -6.60 6.82
N ALA A 254 2.54 -5.72 7.53
CA ALA A 254 1.07 -5.71 7.56
C ALA A 254 0.49 -5.39 6.19
N VAL A 255 1.05 -4.38 5.51
CA VAL A 255 0.66 -4.01 4.15
C VAL A 255 0.97 -5.15 3.17
N LEU A 256 2.15 -5.76 3.29
CA LEU A 256 2.54 -6.88 2.44
C LEU A 256 1.58 -8.07 2.57
N SER A 257 1.28 -8.50 3.81
CA SER A 257 0.46 -9.69 4.05
C SER A 257 -1.02 -9.49 3.69
N ASN A 258 -1.57 -8.31 3.94
CA ASN A 258 -3.01 -8.07 3.80
C ASN A 258 -3.37 -7.30 2.52
N THR A 259 -2.63 -6.23 2.20
CA THR A 259 -2.99 -5.34 1.09
C THR A 259 -2.38 -5.81 -0.23
N ILE A 260 -1.06 -6.08 -0.25
CA ILE A 260 -0.35 -6.49 -1.46
C ILE A 260 -0.83 -7.86 -1.94
N ASN A 261 -0.85 -8.86 -1.06
CA ASN A 261 -1.27 -10.21 -1.44
C ASN A 261 -2.72 -10.23 -1.92
N THR A 262 -3.62 -9.50 -1.27
CA THR A 262 -5.03 -9.38 -1.72
C THR A 262 -5.11 -8.67 -3.08
N GLY A 263 -4.30 -7.65 -3.32
CA GLY A 263 -4.20 -6.98 -4.62
C GLY A 263 -3.71 -7.92 -5.74
N ILE A 264 -2.71 -8.77 -5.45
CA ILE A 264 -2.23 -9.79 -6.39
C ILE A 264 -3.36 -10.77 -6.73
N ILE A 265 -4.07 -11.29 -5.73
CA ILE A 265 -5.22 -12.20 -5.91
C ILE A 265 -6.30 -11.54 -6.76
N LEU A 266 -6.66 -10.29 -6.46
CA LEU A 266 -7.64 -9.51 -7.22
C LEU A 266 -7.26 -9.42 -8.70
N CYS A 267 -6.04 -9.03 -9.00
CA CYS A 267 -5.57 -8.90 -10.38
C CYS A 267 -5.54 -10.25 -11.11
N CYS A 268 -5.04 -11.31 -10.47
CA CYS A 268 -5.01 -12.64 -11.05
C CYS A 268 -6.41 -13.17 -11.38
N LEU A 269 -7.39 -12.99 -10.50
CA LEU A 269 -8.78 -13.36 -10.73
C LEU A 269 -9.41 -12.60 -11.89
N GLN A 270 -9.16 -11.29 -12.01
CA GLN A 270 -9.69 -10.48 -13.10
C GLN A 270 -9.04 -10.83 -14.44
N ILE A 271 -7.74 -11.09 -14.47
CA ILE A 271 -7.03 -11.56 -15.67
C ILE A 271 -7.57 -12.93 -16.07
N TYR A 272 -7.79 -13.83 -15.11
CA TYR A 272 -8.41 -15.14 -15.38
C TYR A 272 -9.79 -15.01 -16.02
N ARG A 273 -10.62 -14.08 -15.53
CA ARG A 273 -11.95 -13.80 -16.10
C ARG A 273 -11.92 -13.09 -17.46
N GLY A 274 -10.77 -12.59 -17.89
CA GLY A 274 -10.61 -11.89 -19.17
C GLY A 274 -11.20 -10.48 -19.18
N LYS A 275 -11.55 -9.90 -18.02
CA LYS A 275 -12.04 -8.53 -17.92
C LYS A 275 -10.88 -7.54 -17.91
N SER A 276 -10.82 -6.66 -18.93
CA SER A 276 -9.76 -5.64 -19.08
C SER A 276 -8.35 -6.14 -18.74
N PRO A 277 -7.87 -7.23 -19.37
CA PRO A 277 -6.67 -7.95 -18.91
C PRO A 277 -5.42 -7.06 -18.93
N LEU A 278 -5.31 -6.14 -19.87
CA LEU A 278 -4.17 -5.22 -19.97
C LEU A 278 -4.11 -4.26 -18.76
N PHE A 279 -5.24 -3.70 -18.36
CA PHE A 279 -5.35 -2.86 -17.17
C PHE A 279 -4.86 -3.59 -15.91
N TYR A 280 -5.39 -4.80 -15.66
CA TYR A 280 -5.00 -5.57 -14.47
C TYR A 280 -3.56 -6.07 -14.53
N LYS A 281 -2.99 -6.26 -15.73
CA LYS A 281 -1.55 -6.53 -15.90
C LYS A 281 -0.70 -5.33 -15.45
N PHE A 282 -1.04 -4.11 -15.85
CA PHE A 282 -0.36 -2.91 -15.39
C PHE A 282 -0.56 -2.66 -13.89
N LEU A 283 -1.79 -2.86 -13.40
CA LEU A 283 -2.06 -2.73 -11.96
C LEU A 283 -1.23 -3.73 -11.14
N LEU A 284 -1.14 -4.98 -11.59
CA LEU A 284 -0.31 -6.01 -10.95
C LEU A 284 1.17 -5.60 -10.92
N PHE A 285 1.68 -4.99 -11.98
CA PHE A 285 3.04 -4.45 -12.00
C PHE A 285 3.24 -3.38 -10.91
N PHE A 286 2.33 -2.42 -10.77
CA PHE A 286 2.42 -1.41 -9.72
C PHE A 286 2.29 -2.01 -8.31
N ILE A 287 1.46 -3.04 -8.14
CA ILE A 287 1.33 -3.76 -6.86
C ILE A 287 2.66 -4.42 -6.49
N THR A 288 3.28 -5.14 -7.43
CA THR A 288 4.54 -5.85 -7.17
C THR A 288 5.72 -4.89 -6.99
N LEU A 289 5.74 -3.77 -7.69
CA LEU A 289 6.74 -2.73 -7.50
C LEU A 289 6.57 -2.04 -6.14
N SER A 290 5.34 -1.67 -5.76
CA SER A 290 5.06 -1.05 -4.46
C SER A 290 5.38 -1.95 -3.28
N SER A 291 5.38 -3.27 -3.46
CA SER A 291 5.67 -4.22 -2.38
C SER A 291 7.07 -4.07 -1.81
N VAL A 292 8.03 -3.64 -2.63
CA VAL A 292 9.42 -3.38 -2.21
C VAL A 292 9.45 -2.28 -1.16
N THR A 293 8.68 -1.20 -1.37
CA THR A 293 8.58 -0.06 -0.45
C THR A 293 8.18 -0.48 0.97
N PHE A 294 7.30 -1.49 1.08
CA PHE A 294 6.73 -1.85 2.39
C PHE A 294 7.63 -2.75 3.22
N SER A 295 8.23 -3.77 2.64
CA SER A 295 8.99 -4.73 3.44
C SER A 295 9.99 -5.54 2.62
N SER A 296 11.18 -5.75 3.19
CA SER A 296 12.18 -6.67 2.63
C SER A 296 11.69 -8.11 2.47
N SER A 297 10.67 -8.53 3.23
CA SER A 297 10.05 -9.86 3.06
C SER A 297 9.37 -10.03 1.69
N SER A 298 9.10 -8.93 0.97
CA SER A 298 8.56 -8.97 -0.40
C SER A 298 9.48 -9.72 -1.38
N MET A 299 10.80 -9.72 -1.14
CA MET A 299 11.79 -10.42 -1.97
C MET A 299 11.45 -11.89 -2.22
N LEU A 300 10.82 -12.56 -1.24
CA LEU A 300 10.40 -13.97 -1.34
C LEU A 300 8.90 -14.11 -1.51
N ILE A 301 8.10 -13.39 -0.72
CA ILE A 301 6.64 -13.58 -0.66
C ILE A 301 5.99 -13.19 -1.98
N VAL A 302 6.40 -12.09 -2.60
CA VAL A 302 5.75 -11.59 -3.84
C VAL A 302 6.04 -12.48 -5.04
N PRO A 303 7.29 -12.89 -5.34
CA PRO A 303 7.54 -13.88 -6.39
C PRO A 303 6.74 -15.17 -6.20
N LEU A 304 6.63 -15.69 -4.97
CA LEU A 304 5.83 -16.88 -4.68
C LEU A 304 4.33 -16.64 -4.91
N ALA A 305 3.78 -15.53 -4.43
CA ALA A 305 2.38 -15.19 -4.62
C ALA A 305 2.02 -14.98 -6.10
N VAL A 306 2.89 -14.29 -6.86
CA VAL A 306 2.72 -14.10 -8.30
C VAL A 306 2.85 -15.45 -9.04
N SER A 307 3.75 -16.31 -8.61
CA SER A 307 3.87 -17.67 -9.19
C SER A 307 2.60 -18.48 -8.95
N ALA A 308 2.12 -18.52 -7.72
CA ALA A 308 0.91 -19.24 -7.36
C ALA A 308 -0.34 -18.71 -8.09
N GLY A 309 -0.44 -17.39 -8.27
CA GLY A 309 -1.58 -16.77 -8.95
C GLY A 309 -1.41 -16.66 -10.46
N PHE A 310 -0.48 -15.84 -10.92
CA PHE A 310 -0.38 -15.44 -12.32
C PHE A 310 0.19 -16.54 -13.24
N LEU A 311 1.20 -17.29 -12.78
CA LEU A 311 1.69 -18.45 -13.56
C LEU A 311 0.61 -19.50 -13.74
N THR A 312 -0.16 -19.78 -12.70
CA THR A 312 -1.31 -20.70 -12.78
C THR A 312 -2.32 -20.24 -13.84
N VAL A 313 -2.62 -18.93 -13.89
CA VAL A 313 -3.49 -18.35 -14.94
C VAL A 313 -2.89 -18.55 -16.34
N ILE A 314 -1.58 -18.33 -16.50
CA ILE A 314 -0.89 -18.52 -17.78
C ILE A 314 -1.03 -19.98 -18.28
N PHE A 315 -0.79 -20.95 -17.40
CA PHE A 315 -0.86 -22.38 -17.77
C PHE A 315 -2.29 -22.83 -18.08
N ILE A 316 -3.28 -22.46 -17.25
CA ILE A 316 -4.69 -22.83 -17.46
C ILE A 316 -5.21 -22.22 -18.77
N LYS A 317 -4.89 -20.94 -19.05
CA LYS A 317 -5.34 -20.23 -20.26
C LYS A 317 -4.45 -20.46 -21.47
N LYS A 318 -3.34 -21.21 -21.34
CA LYS A 318 -2.32 -21.45 -22.39
C LYS A 318 -1.77 -20.14 -23.00
N GLN A 319 -1.67 -19.07 -22.19
CA GLN A 319 -1.25 -17.74 -22.63
C GLN A 319 0.27 -17.52 -22.43
N TYR A 320 1.09 -18.37 -23.01
CA TYR A 320 2.57 -18.35 -22.82
C TYR A 320 3.25 -17.04 -23.21
N ARG A 321 2.66 -16.23 -24.08
CA ARG A 321 3.13 -14.87 -24.40
C ARG A 321 3.11 -13.94 -23.16
N SER A 322 2.36 -14.28 -22.14
CA SER A 322 2.29 -13.52 -20.88
C SER A 322 3.44 -13.84 -19.92
N LEU A 323 4.36 -14.78 -20.24
CA LEU A 323 5.55 -15.05 -19.42
C LEU A 323 6.47 -13.83 -19.27
N GLY A 324 6.54 -12.96 -20.30
CA GLY A 324 7.27 -11.70 -20.18
C GLY A 324 6.74 -10.79 -19.06
N TRP A 325 5.41 -10.77 -18.85
CA TRP A 325 4.79 -10.06 -17.73
C TRP A 325 5.15 -10.70 -16.39
N TYR A 326 5.20 -12.04 -16.31
CA TYR A 326 5.60 -12.73 -15.09
C TYR A 326 7.01 -12.32 -14.65
N ILE A 327 7.97 -12.29 -15.59
CA ILE A 327 9.33 -11.82 -15.32
C ILE A 327 9.30 -10.37 -14.82
N LEU A 328 8.55 -9.50 -15.50
CA LEU A 328 8.43 -8.09 -15.11
C LEU A 328 7.90 -7.92 -13.70
N TYR A 329 6.93 -8.73 -13.26
CA TYR A 329 6.35 -8.66 -11.91
C TYR A 329 7.30 -9.14 -10.82
N THR A 330 8.10 -10.17 -11.12
CA THR A 330 9.01 -10.74 -10.12
C THR A 330 10.34 -10.00 -10.04
N LEU A 331 10.73 -9.33 -11.12
CA LEU A 331 12.04 -8.70 -11.28
C LEU A 331 12.40 -7.71 -10.14
N PRO A 332 11.55 -6.73 -9.75
CA PRO A 332 11.92 -5.77 -8.70
C PRO A 332 12.26 -6.48 -7.37
N ASN A 333 11.45 -7.46 -6.99
CA ASN A 333 11.61 -8.20 -5.73
C ASN A 333 12.82 -9.15 -5.79
N LEU A 334 13.06 -9.81 -6.92
CA LEU A 334 14.21 -10.69 -7.09
C LEU A 334 15.52 -9.90 -7.14
N MET A 335 15.53 -8.72 -7.79
CA MET A 335 16.71 -7.84 -7.82
C MET A 335 17.08 -7.37 -6.41
N THR A 336 16.12 -6.90 -5.63
CA THR A 336 16.36 -6.50 -4.24
C THR A 336 16.83 -7.68 -3.40
N GLY A 337 16.26 -8.87 -3.58
CA GLY A 337 16.71 -10.10 -2.94
C GLY A 337 18.14 -10.49 -3.31
N PHE A 338 18.49 -10.38 -4.60
CA PHE A 338 19.84 -10.66 -5.09
C PHE A 338 20.86 -9.69 -4.50
N ILE A 339 20.57 -8.38 -4.49
CA ILE A 339 21.44 -7.39 -3.85
C ILE A 339 21.62 -7.69 -2.35
N TYR A 340 20.53 -8.06 -1.66
CA TYR A 340 20.59 -8.45 -0.26
C TYR A 340 21.48 -9.69 -0.02
N LEU A 341 21.40 -10.70 -0.90
CA LEU A 341 22.27 -11.88 -0.84
C LEU A 341 23.75 -11.54 -1.06
N LEU A 342 24.07 -10.65 -2.03
CA LEU A 342 25.43 -10.21 -2.26
C LEU A 342 26.00 -9.45 -1.05
N TYR A 343 25.16 -8.64 -0.40
CA TYR A 343 25.53 -7.96 0.83
C TYR A 343 25.80 -8.93 1.99
N THR A 344 24.93 -9.90 2.22
CA THR A 344 25.10 -10.88 3.31
C THR A 344 26.34 -11.76 3.12
N LYS A 345 26.77 -11.98 1.88
CA LYS A 345 28.01 -12.69 1.54
C LYS A 345 29.26 -11.78 1.58
N GLY A 346 29.12 -10.51 1.93
CA GLY A 346 30.24 -9.57 2.01
C GLY A 346 30.80 -9.12 0.65
N ILE A 347 30.12 -9.45 -0.48
CA ILE A 347 30.54 -9.06 -1.84
C ILE A 347 30.22 -7.58 -2.10
N LEU A 348 29.09 -7.10 -1.58
CA LEU A 348 28.68 -5.71 -1.64
C LEU A 348 28.70 -5.10 -0.25
N SER A 349 29.17 -3.86 -0.14
CA SER A 349 29.06 -3.06 1.08
C SER A 349 28.48 -1.67 0.74
N PHE A 350 27.55 -1.22 1.55
CA PHE A 350 26.96 0.12 1.45
C PHE A 350 27.48 0.96 2.63
N SER A 351 28.67 1.52 2.46
CA SER A 351 29.24 2.46 3.45
C SER A 351 28.47 3.77 3.47
N ILE A 352 28.36 4.41 4.60
CA ILE A 352 27.82 5.77 4.78
C ILE A 352 28.95 6.77 4.74
#